data_e45c7e682e0f0045562ed43b85bb021b
#
_entry.id   e45c7e682e0f0045562ed43b85bb021b
#
_cell.length_a   1.000
_cell.length_b   1.000
_cell.length_c   1.000
_cell.angle_alpha   90.00
_cell.angle_beta   90.00
_cell.angle_gamma   90.00
#
_symmetry.space_group_name_H-M   'P 1'
#
loop_
_entity.id
_entity.type
_entity.pdbx_description
1 polymer ?
#
loop_
_entity_poly.entity_id
_entity_poly.type
_entity_poly.pdbx_seq_one_letter_code
_entity_poly.pdbx_strand_id
1 'polypeptide(L)'
;PPESHRVILTPSCDLAAGGSREPKVKNVLVAHCCSSESGIQLLNISTNKSKRKDSLKKILSSGYHDFLIPLPSLEGRIPNMMVNLKNLELITISKKGSLQKKYSRIASIDSPFRELISWAYMQVACRPGLPDRNFEGWSDEIIKSLPSGQG
;
A
#
# COMPACT_ATOMS: atom_id res chain seq x y z
N PRO A 1 -10.07 16.30 -1.50
CA PRO A 1 -9.01 15.98 -0.52
C PRO A 1 -8.47 14.57 -0.75
N PRO A 2 -7.17 14.28 -0.47
CA PRO A 2 -6.60 12.94 -0.64
C PRO A 2 -7.38 11.84 0.09
N GLU A 3 -7.94 12.14 1.25
CA GLU A 3 -8.70 11.22 2.10
C GLU A 3 -10.00 10.74 1.45
N SER A 4 -10.51 11.43 0.44
CA SER A 4 -11.67 10.99 -0.34
C SER A 4 -11.33 9.95 -1.42
N HIS A 5 -10.04 9.76 -1.72
CA HIS A 5 -9.57 8.85 -2.74
C HIS A 5 -9.41 7.42 -2.22
N ARG A 6 -9.65 6.47 -3.10
CA ARG A 6 -9.50 5.04 -2.85
C ARG A 6 -8.76 4.40 -4.02
N VAL A 7 -7.90 3.44 -3.72
CA VAL A 7 -7.25 2.61 -4.73
C VAL A 7 -7.85 1.21 -4.67
N ILE A 8 -8.32 0.71 -5.82
CA ILE A 8 -8.87 -0.63 -5.94
C ILE A 8 -7.72 -1.63 -5.92
N LEU A 9 -7.79 -2.59 -4.99
CA LEU A 9 -6.83 -3.71 -4.87
C LEU A 9 -7.36 -4.99 -5.50
N THR A 10 -8.67 -5.14 -5.64
CA THR A 10 -9.28 -6.30 -6.30
C THR A 10 -8.85 -6.36 -7.77
N PRO A 11 -8.39 -7.52 -8.27
CA PRO A 11 -7.97 -7.67 -9.66
C PRO A 11 -9.07 -7.27 -10.65
N SER A 12 -8.70 -6.60 -11.73
CA SER A 12 -9.65 -6.13 -12.75
C SER A 12 -10.41 -7.26 -13.44
N CYS A 13 -9.79 -8.45 -13.56
CA CYS A 13 -10.44 -9.64 -14.12
C CYS A 13 -11.63 -10.14 -13.29
N ASP A 14 -11.65 -9.84 -11.99
CA ASP A 14 -12.73 -10.22 -11.08
C ASP A 14 -13.85 -9.17 -11.05
N LEU A 15 -13.55 -7.96 -11.50
CA LEU A 15 -14.49 -6.83 -11.62
C LEU A 15 -15.14 -6.76 -13.01
N ALA A 16 -14.59 -7.47 -13.98
CA ALA A 16 -15.07 -7.39 -15.36
C ALA A 16 -16.52 -7.89 -15.46
N ALA A 17 -17.40 -7.00 -15.87
CA ALA A 17 -18.80 -7.26 -16.18
C ALA A 17 -19.12 -6.78 -17.59
N GLY A 18 -20.08 -7.44 -18.26
CA GLY A 18 -20.54 -7.04 -19.61
C GLY A 18 -21.27 -8.18 -20.30
N GLY A 19 -22.27 -7.83 -21.15
CA GLY A 19 -23.16 -8.83 -21.75
C GLY A 19 -23.88 -9.63 -20.67
N SER A 20 -23.73 -10.95 -20.70
CA SER A 20 -24.25 -11.88 -19.70
C SER A 20 -23.31 -12.14 -18.51
N ARG A 21 -22.11 -11.56 -18.52
CA ARG A 21 -21.10 -11.79 -17.50
C ARG A 21 -21.33 -10.89 -16.29
N GLU A 22 -21.50 -11.47 -15.11
CA GLU A 22 -21.46 -10.78 -13.84
C GLU A 22 -20.02 -10.72 -13.29
N PRO A 23 -19.69 -9.74 -12.41
CA PRO A 23 -18.42 -9.75 -11.66
C PRO A 23 -18.28 -11.04 -10.87
N LYS A 24 -17.07 -11.57 -10.75
CA LYS A 24 -16.80 -12.75 -9.92
C LYS A 24 -16.90 -12.48 -8.41
N VAL A 25 -16.88 -11.21 -8.02
CA VAL A 25 -16.91 -10.78 -6.62
C VAL A 25 -18.10 -9.85 -6.37
N LYS A 26 -18.63 -9.92 -5.15
CA LYS A 26 -19.70 -9.04 -4.68
C LYS A 26 -19.17 -7.75 -4.04
N ASN A 27 -17.95 -7.82 -3.53
CA ASN A 27 -17.28 -6.70 -2.86
C ASN A 27 -15.93 -6.44 -3.50
N VAL A 28 -15.59 -5.17 -3.58
CA VAL A 28 -14.31 -4.68 -4.06
C VAL A 28 -13.48 -4.26 -2.85
N LEU A 29 -12.28 -4.80 -2.74
CA LEU A 29 -11.33 -4.36 -1.73
C LEU A 29 -10.64 -3.09 -2.22
N VAL A 30 -10.64 -2.07 -1.39
CA VAL A 30 -9.96 -0.80 -1.66
C VAL A 30 -9.08 -0.40 -0.49
N ALA A 31 -7.99 0.30 -0.78
CA ALA A 31 -7.15 0.98 0.18
C ALA A 31 -7.45 2.49 0.18
N HIS A 32 -7.54 3.07 1.36
CA HIS A 32 -7.70 4.50 1.51
C HIS A 32 -6.41 5.23 1.18
N CYS A 33 -6.55 6.42 0.63
CA CYS A 33 -5.44 7.34 0.47
C CYS A 33 -5.41 8.35 1.62
N CYS A 34 -4.23 8.88 1.90
CA CYS A 34 -4.03 9.99 2.83
C CYS A 34 -3.14 11.05 2.19
N SER A 35 -3.14 12.25 2.76
CA SER A 35 -2.24 13.31 2.32
C SER A 35 -0.78 12.91 2.55
N SER A 36 0.13 13.50 1.79
CA SER A 36 1.56 13.28 2.01
C SER A 36 1.99 13.69 3.43
N GLU A 37 1.35 14.70 3.99
CA GLU A 37 1.61 15.14 5.36
C GLU A 37 1.17 14.08 6.39
N SER A 38 -0.05 13.58 6.28
CA SER A 38 -0.55 12.49 7.14
C SER A 38 0.31 11.23 7.01
N GLY A 39 0.75 10.89 5.79
CA GLY A 39 1.65 9.76 5.57
C GLY A 39 3.00 9.93 6.25
N ILE A 40 3.59 11.13 6.21
CA ILE A 40 4.84 11.45 6.90
C ILE A 40 4.69 11.31 8.41
N GLN A 41 3.55 11.74 8.97
CA GLN A 41 3.25 11.59 10.40
C GLN A 41 3.10 10.10 10.78
N LEU A 42 2.39 9.32 9.98
CA LEU A 42 2.21 7.87 10.21
C LEU A 42 3.55 7.11 10.21
N LEU A 43 4.53 7.57 9.45
CA LEU A 43 5.86 6.98 9.38
C LEU A 43 6.83 7.52 10.46
N ASN A 44 6.38 8.41 11.32
CA ASN A 44 7.22 9.07 12.35
C ASN A 44 8.50 9.69 11.75
N ILE A 45 8.40 10.24 10.53
CA ILE A 45 9.55 10.88 9.88
C ILE A 45 9.91 12.16 10.62
N SER A 46 11.20 12.33 10.87
CA SER A 46 11.76 13.50 11.59
C SER A 46 11.18 14.83 11.09
N THR A 47 10.88 15.74 12.01
CA THR A 47 10.47 17.12 11.73
C THR A 47 11.60 17.99 11.19
N ASN A 48 12.86 17.58 11.39
CA ASN A 48 14.03 18.29 10.86
C ASN A 48 14.00 18.26 9.33
N LYS A 49 14.02 19.47 8.71
CA LYS A 49 13.81 19.66 7.27
C LYS A 49 14.79 18.87 6.40
N SER A 50 16.07 18.80 6.75
CA SER A 50 17.08 18.07 6.00
C SER A 50 16.87 16.57 6.08
N LYS A 51 16.75 16.02 7.30
CA LYS A 51 16.48 14.59 7.53
C LYS A 51 15.16 14.14 6.88
N ARG A 52 14.13 15.00 6.94
CA ARG A 52 12.83 14.77 6.28
C ARG A 52 12.97 14.63 4.78
N LYS A 53 13.75 15.52 4.14
CA LYS A 53 14.01 15.47 2.69
C LYS A 53 14.72 14.17 2.27
N ASP A 54 15.72 13.74 3.04
CA ASP A 54 16.47 12.52 2.75
C ASP A 54 15.61 11.27 2.94
N SER A 55 14.79 11.23 3.99
CA SER A 55 13.82 10.14 4.22
C SER A 55 12.80 10.07 3.08
N LEU A 56 12.23 11.21 2.66
CA LEU A 56 11.31 11.26 1.52
C LEU A 56 11.96 10.80 0.22
N LYS A 57 13.21 11.21 -0.07
CA LYS A 57 13.93 10.72 -1.24
C LYS A 57 14.08 9.21 -1.25
N LYS A 58 14.40 8.59 -0.10
CA LYS A 58 14.50 7.13 0.03
C LYS A 58 13.15 6.46 -0.25
N ILE A 59 12.06 6.97 0.32
CA ILE A 59 10.70 6.45 0.11
C ILE A 59 10.31 6.56 -1.36
N LEU A 60 10.55 7.70 -1.98
CA LEU A 60 10.20 7.92 -3.39
C LEU A 60 11.05 7.07 -4.34
N SER A 61 12.32 6.83 -4.02
CA SER A 61 13.20 5.98 -4.84
C SER A 61 12.90 4.49 -4.70
N SER A 62 12.44 4.04 -3.53
CA SER A 62 12.00 2.66 -3.33
C SER A 62 10.56 2.41 -3.81
N GLY A 63 9.77 3.47 -3.98
CA GLY A 63 8.37 3.40 -4.39
C GLY A 63 7.40 3.00 -3.28
N TYR A 64 7.89 2.55 -2.12
CA TYR A 64 7.06 2.21 -0.96
C TYR A 64 7.86 2.32 0.34
N HIS A 65 7.16 2.41 1.45
CA HIS A 65 7.76 2.29 2.78
C HIS A 65 6.75 1.69 3.76
N ASP A 66 7.08 0.54 4.32
CA ASP A 66 6.22 -0.27 5.18
C ASP A 66 4.86 -0.55 4.52
N PHE A 67 3.82 0.18 4.90
CA PHE A 67 2.45 0.02 4.39
C PHE A 67 1.97 1.22 3.54
N LEU A 68 2.83 2.17 3.27
CA LEU A 68 2.50 3.38 2.50
C LEU A 68 3.19 3.39 1.14
N ILE A 69 2.42 3.73 0.11
CA ILE A 69 2.90 3.85 -1.26
C ILE A 69 2.63 5.27 -1.75
N PRO A 70 3.67 6.04 -2.08
CA PRO A 70 3.49 7.36 -2.65
C PRO A 70 2.92 7.27 -4.07
N LEU A 71 1.89 8.06 -4.36
CA LEU A 71 1.36 8.25 -5.69
C LEU A 71 1.61 9.70 -6.14
N PRO A 72 2.11 9.88 -7.37
CA PRO A 72 2.30 11.21 -7.92
C PRO A 72 0.96 11.92 -8.16
N SER A 73 1.01 13.24 -8.22
CA SER A 73 -0.13 14.03 -8.65
C SER A 73 -0.44 13.81 -10.14
N LEU A 74 -1.72 13.91 -10.47
CA LEU A 74 -2.19 14.07 -11.84
C LEU A 74 -2.76 15.47 -11.95
N GLU A 75 -2.14 16.29 -12.80
CA GLU A 75 -2.41 17.73 -12.89
C GLU A 75 -3.90 18.05 -13.01
N GLY A 76 -4.38 18.95 -12.15
CA GLY A 76 -5.77 19.40 -12.10
C GLY A 76 -6.81 18.36 -11.63
N ARG A 77 -6.41 17.12 -11.32
CA ARG A 77 -7.33 16.02 -10.95
C ARG A 77 -7.01 15.36 -9.62
N ILE A 78 -5.77 14.97 -9.41
CA ILE A 78 -5.34 14.17 -8.26
C ILE A 78 -4.12 14.84 -7.61
N PRO A 79 -4.16 15.18 -6.32
CA PRO A 79 -3.01 15.71 -5.60
C PRO A 79 -1.99 14.59 -5.32
N ASN A 80 -0.76 14.97 -4.95
CA ASN A 80 0.18 14.01 -4.34
C ASN A 80 -0.45 13.39 -3.11
N MET A 81 -0.42 12.07 -3.02
CA MET A 81 -1.01 11.32 -1.91
C MET A 81 -0.24 10.04 -1.63
N MET A 82 -0.60 9.36 -0.55
CA MET A 82 -0.08 8.04 -0.22
C MET A 82 -1.22 7.05 -0.06
N VAL A 83 -1.09 5.87 -0.65
CA VAL A 83 -2.00 4.73 -0.42
C VAL A 83 -1.63 4.10 0.91
N ASN A 84 -2.60 3.94 1.80
CA ASN A 84 -2.43 3.30 3.09
C ASN A 84 -2.97 1.86 3.05
N LEU A 85 -2.06 0.89 2.92
CA LEU A 85 -2.41 -0.53 2.83
C LEU A 85 -2.87 -1.16 4.15
N LYS A 86 -2.82 -0.43 5.26
CA LYS A 86 -3.42 -0.84 6.54
C LYS A 86 -4.83 -0.29 6.75
N ASN A 87 -5.26 0.67 5.92
CA ASN A 87 -6.60 1.23 5.99
C ASN A 87 -7.42 0.76 4.78
N LEU A 88 -8.10 -0.35 4.96
CA LEU A 88 -8.84 -1.07 3.92
C LEU A 88 -10.34 -0.97 4.12
N GLU A 89 -11.07 -0.97 3.02
CA GLU A 89 -12.53 -0.96 3.00
C GLU A 89 -13.05 -1.97 1.96
N LEU A 90 -14.16 -2.64 2.27
CA LEU A 90 -14.90 -3.45 1.32
C LEU A 90 -16.11 -2.67 0.80
N ILE A 91 -16.16 -2.45 -0.49
CA ILE A 91 -17.25 -1.73 -1.16
C ILE A 91 -18.08 -2.72 -1.96
N THR A 92 -19.37 -2.82 -1.65
CA THR A 92 -20.31 -3.66 -2.40
C THR A 92 -20.54 -3.07 -3.79
N ILE A 93 -20.48 -3.94 -4.81
CA ILE A 93 -20.80 -3.59 -6.20
C ILE A 93 -22.11 -4.25 -6.63
N SER A 94 -22.77 -3.64 -7.62
CA SER A 94 -23.95 -4.22 -8.22
C SER A 94 -23.60 -5.44 -9.09
N LYS A 95 -24.61 -6.25 -9.43
CA LYS A 95 -24.45 -7.36 -10.40
C LYS A 95 -23.92 -6.91 -11.76
N LYS A 96 -24.12 -5.63 -12.13
CA LYS A 96 -23.58 -5.04 -13.37
C LYS A 96 -22.16 -4.48 -13.18
N GLY A 97 -21.51 -4.72 -12.03
CA GLY A 97 -20.16 -4.21 -11.74
C GLY A 97 -20.09 -2.72 -11.41
N SER A 98 -21.24 -2.07 -11.22
CA SER A 98 -21.27 -0.63 -10.89
C SER A 98 -21.00 -0.40 -9.42
N LEU A 99 -20.15 0.57 -9.11
CA LEU A 99 -19.96 1.09 -7.77
C LEU A 99 -21.21 1.84 -7.30
N GLN A 100 -21.35 1.97 -5.98
CA GLN A 100 -22.40 2.83 -5.40
C GLN A 100 -22.26 4.26 -5.93
N LYS A 101 -23.38 4.98 -6.06
CA LYS A 101 -23.42 6.35 -6.64
C LYS A 101 -22.45 7.36 -5.98
N LYS A 102 -22.07 7.12 -4.72
CA LYS A 102 -21.10 7.97 -3.99
C LYS A 102 -19.65 7.86 -4.50
N TYR A 103 -19.35 6.87 -5.33
CA TYR A 103 -18.02 6.65 -5.89
C TYR A 103 -18.01 6.86 -7.39
N SER A 104 -16.96 7.47 -7.89
CA SER A 104 -16.69 7.63 -9.31
C SER A 104 -15.25 7.25 -9.63
N ARG A 105 -15.03 6.61 -10.77
CA ARG A 105 -13.68 6.33 -11.25
C ARG A 105 -13.08 7.60 -11.82
N ILE A 106 -11.94 8.01 -11.31
CA ILE A 106 -11.23 9.23 -11.73
C ILE A 106 -10.02 8.95 -12.61
N ALA A 107 -9.35 7.80 -12.39
CA ALA A 107 -8.16 7.40 -13.14
C ALA A 107 -7.95 5.90 -13.10
N SER A 108 -7.04 5.41 -13.93
CA SER A 108 -6.38 4.10 -13.81
C SER A 108 -4.96 4.30 -13.34
N ILE A 109 -4.46 3.31 -12.61
CA ILE A 109 -3.05 3.25 -12.21
C ILE A 109 -2.36 2.30 -13.19
N ASP A 110 -1.34 2.81 -13.88
CA ASP A 110 -0.55 2.05 -14.84
C ASP A 110 0.78 1.58 -14.23
N SER A 111 1.48 0.74 -15.00
CA SER A 111 2.85 0.32 -14.69
C SER A 111 3.77 1.53 -14.51
N PRO A 112 4.72 1.50 -13.56
CA PRO A 112 5.00 0.39 -12.63
C PRO A 112 4.19 0.46 -11.32
N PHE A 113 3.38 1.49 -11.10
CA PHE A 113 2.68 1.69 -9.82
C PHE A 113 1.63 0.61 -9.54
N ARG A 114 0.97 0.08 -10.57
CA ARG A 114 0.00 -1.01 -10.42
C ARG A 114 0.63 -2.26 -9.83
N GLU A 115 1.76 -2.68 -10.38
CA GLU A 115 2.51 -3.86 -9.94
C GLU A 115 3.08 -3.64 -8.54
N LEU A 116 3.60 -2.45 -8.28
CA LEU A 116 4.16 -2.07 -6.98
C LEU A 116 3.09 -2.13 -5.88
N ILE A 117 1.89 -1.59 -6.12
CA ILE A 117 0.78 -1.63 -5.17
C ILE A 117 0.37 -3.07 -4.87
N SER A 118 0.23 -3.90 -5.91
CA SER A 118 -0.15 -5.30 -5.76
C SER A 118 0.88 -6.08 -4.96
N TRP A 119 2.15 -5.90 -5.27
CA TRP A 119 3.25 -6.53 -4.54
C TRP A 119 3.31 -6.07 -3.08
N ALA A 120 3.28 -4.77 -2.84
CA ALA A 120 3.33 -4.21 -1.49
C ALA A 120 2.13 -4.64 -0.64
N TYR A 121 0.93 -4.72 -1.24
CA TYR A 121 -0.25 -5.23 -0.55
C TYR A 121 -0.05 -6.68 -0.10
N MET A 122 0.48 -7.55 -0.94
CA MET A 122 0.81 -8.93 -0.56
C MET A 122 1.82 -8.98 0.59
N GLN A 123 2.85 -8.12 0.58
CA GLN A 123 3.82 -8.04 1.68
C GLN A 123 3.17 -7.63 3.01
N VAL A 124 2.24 -6.68 2.97
CA VAL A 124 1.52 -6.23 4.18
C VAL A 124 0.51 -7.27 4.65
N ALA A 125 -0.28 -7.84 3.74
CA ALA A 125 -1.36 -8.78 4.05
C ALA A 125 -0.85 -10.17 4.50
N CYS A 126 0.28 -10.62 3.96
CA CYS A 126 0.87 -11.93 4.23
C CYS A 126 2.01 -11.87 5.25
N ARG A 127 2.22 -10.74 5.92
CA ARG A 127 3.30 -10.60 6.91
C ARG A 127 3.05 -11.54 8.09
N PRO A 128 3.85 -12.61 8.26
CA PRO A 128 3.72 -13.45 9.44
C PRO A 128 4.08 -12.64 10.68
N GLY A 129 3.24 -12.65 11.69
CA GLY A 129 3.63 -12.20 13.01
C GLY A 129 4.75 -13.09 13.53
N LEU A 130 5.93 -12.54 13.81
CA LEU A 130 6.93 -13.28 14.55
C LEU A 130 6.45 -13.33 16.02
N PRO A 131 6.51 -14.52 16.67
CA PRO A 131 6.22 -14.60 18.07
C PRO A 131 7.21 -13.73 18.85
N ASP A 132 6.76 -13.20 20.00
CA ASP A 132 7.64 -12.49 20.91
C ASP A 132 8.79 -13.42 21.31
N ARG A 133 9.97 -13.15 20.80
CA ARG A 133 11.21 -13.87 21.11
C ARG A 133 12.20 -12.91 21.73
N ASN A 134 12.99 -13.44 22.62
CA ASN A 134 14.21 -12.77 23.09
C ASN A 134 15.23 -12.74 21.94
N PHE A 135 15.21 -11.66 21.14
CA PHE A 135 16.09 -11.51 19.99
C PHE A 135 17.58 -11.47 20.36
N GLU A 136 17.92 -10.96 21.55
CA GLU A 136 19.31 -10.95 22.04
C GLU A 136 19.79 -12.38 22.29
N GLY A 137 19.03 -13.17 23.06
CA GLY A 137 19.34 -14.57 23.28
C GLY A 137 19.41 -15.39 22.00
N TRP A 138 18.52 -15.12 21.03
CA TRP A 138 18.52 -15.80 19.75
C TRP A 138 19.75 -15.42 18.89
N SER A 139 20.13 -14.15 18.88
CA SER A 139 21.35 -13.71 18.17
C SER A 139 22.61 -14.37 18.76
N ASP A 140 22.69 -14.49 20.09
CA ASP A 140 23.80 -15.16 20.77
C ASP A 140 23.89 -16.66 20.43
N GLU A 141 22.74 -17.34 20.34
CA GLU A 141 22.67 -18.74 19.91
C GLU A 141 23.19 -18.90 18.47
N ILE A 142 22.79 -18.01 17.57
CA ILE A 142 23.25 -18.02 16.17
C ILE A 142 24.77 -17.80 16.13
N ILE A 143 25.27 -16.78 16.82
CA ILE A 143 26.70 -16.47 16.84
C ILE A 143 27.51 -17.65 17.37
N LYS A 144 27.05 -18.31 18.45
CA LYS A 144 27.70 -19.51 19.01
C LYS A 144 27.71 -20.73 18.07
N SER A 145 26.72 -20.79 17.18
CA SER A 145 26.58 -21.86 16.17
C SER A 145 27.46 -21.68 14.93
N LEU A 146 27.96 -20.46 14.71
CA LEU A 146 28.85 -20.20 13.59
C LEU A 146 30.22 -20.82 13.77
N PRO A 147 30.83 -21.43 12.75
CA PRO A 147 32.19 -21.95 12.86
C PRO A 147 33.12 -20.79 13.22
N SER A 148 33.96 -21.02 14.23
CA SER A 148 35.01 -20.08 14.63
C SER A 148 35.87 -19.79 13.40
N GLY A 149 35.79 -18.56 12.84
CA GLY A 149 36.61 -18.19 11.71
C GLY A 149 38.08 -18.40 12.04
N GLN A 150 38.71 -19.32 11.33
CA GLN A 150 40.16 -19.38 11.32
C GLN A 150 40.60 -18.09 10.60
N GLY A 151 41.10 -17.11 11.40
CA GLY A 151 41.82 -15.94 10.92
C GLY A 151 43.17 -16.30 10.36
#